data_f40cc5189153da005273d0ca96863141
#
_entry.id   f40cc5189153da005273d0ca96863141
#
_cell.length_a   1.000
_cell.length_b   1.000
_cell.length_c   1.000
_cell.angle_alpha   90.00
_cell.angle_beta   90.00
_cell.angle_gamma   90.00
#
_symmetry.space_group_name_H-M   'P 1'
#
loop_
_entity.id
_entity.type
_entity.pdbx_description
1 polymer ?
#
loop_
_entity_poly.entity_id
_entity_poly.type
_entity_poly.pdbx_seq_one_letter_code
_entity_poly.pdbx_strand_id
1 'polypeptide(L)'
;DRSGIMFTVNPATNVENEIVIEAVYGLGEMIVSGQVNPNLYIIDKKTREIKKIEVKKQEVGLFRNEQGENEKQDIPKEDQTTQVVTDAQIKDLARIGKKIEEHYGMPQDIEWAIENNNIFIVQSRAVTTFKPKKVETTGEVKPVNEGHGEIILKGETASKGVYAGKVKVIKNASELNKIENGDILVTTMTTPDMVPAMQKAGAIVTNEGGMTCHAAIVSREMGTPCIVGTENATDVLKDGQEVTVNATQGVVFRGIMEVPKEETVKHEEHYDTDIITATEIKVILDLPDLAEHAAATGADGVGLVRIEIMIANGGIHPAEYLRQGKVQSYIDLLKEGIGKIATAFAHKPVWVRCSDMRTDEYRNLQGGDQEPKETDPMIGWHAIRRLLDEPELLKAEFQAVKELHDDGHDNVGIMLPFVINVDELTKAKDIMRSIGLEPCKDIDFGVMIETPASCWIIDELCKEGISFVSFGTNDLTQLTLGLDRNNQRIAKLFDEMHPAVLGEITKVIETCKRHNVKTSICGQAGSRPEMAEFLVRLGVDSISSNVDVVDEIRHTVAQMEKKLLLEKN
;
A
#
# COMPACT_ATOMS: atom_id res chain seq x y z
N ASP A 1 1.90 -27.34 25.37
CA ASP A 1 0.61 -28.00 25.57
C ASP A 1 -0.50 -27.38 24.72
N ARG A 2 -0.63 -26.02 24.76
CA ARG A 2 -1.70 -25.24 24.11
C ARG A 2 -1.17 -23.87 23.75
N SER A 3 -1.76 -23.26 22.72
CA SER A 3 -1.40 -21.91 22.31
C SER A 3 -2.57 -21.21 21.66
N GLY A 4 -2.39 -19.93 21.37
CA GLY A 4 -3.46 -19.18 20.74
C GLY A 4 -3.14 -17.72 20.50
N ILE A 5 -4.17 -17.00 20.05
CA ILE A 5 -4.15 -15.56 19.80
C ILE A 5 -5.19 -14.92 20.72
N MET A 6 -4.91 -13.71 21.18
CA MET A 6 -5.82 -12.93 21.98
C MET A 6 -5.84 -11.48 21.51
N PHE A 7 -7.04 -11.00 21.17
CA PHE A 7 -7.27 -9.58 20.88
C PHE A 7 -7.87 -8.90 22.10
N THR A 8 -7.30 -7.79 22.52
CA THR A 8 -7.86 -7.03 23.65
C THR A 8 -9.04 -6.13 23.24
N VAL A 9 -9.52 -6.28 22.07
CA VAL A 9 -10.73 -5.69 21.48
C VAL A 9 -11.38 -6.76 20.61
N ASN A 10 -12.68 -6.70 20.36
CA ASN A 10 -13.31 -7.64 19.43
C ASN A 10 -13.11 -7.14 17.98
N PRO A 11 -12.21 -7.75 17.19
CA PRO A 11 -11.90 -7.26 15.85
C PRO A 11 -13.03 -7.50 14.84
N ALA A 12 -13.94 -8.45 15.13
CA ALA A 12 -15.06 -8.76 14.24
C ALA A 12 -16.24 -7.80 14.44
N THR A 13 -16.47 -7.33 15.67
CA THR A 13 -17.62 -6.48 16.03
C THR A 13 -17.24 -5.04 16.36
N ASN A 14 -15.95 -4.72 16.43
CA ASN A 14 -15.41 -3.43 16.91
C ASN A 14 -15.88 -3.03 18.31
N VAL A 15 -16.14 -4.01 19.18
CA VAL A 15 -16.53 -3.76 20.57
C VAL A 15 -15.27 -3.67 21.44
N GLU A 16 -14.97 -2.45 21.90
CA GLU A 16 -13.79 -2.14 22.73
C GLU A 16 -13.76 -2.88 24.06
N ASN A 17 -14.94 -3.12 24.65
CA ASN A 17 -15.05 -3.75 25.97
C ASN A 17 -15.06 -5.29 25.91
N GLU A 18 -14.64 -5.90 24.81
CA GLU A 18 -14.55 -7.35 24.65
C GLU A 18 -13.12 -7.79 24.37
N ILE A 19 -12.69 -8.85 25.05
CA ILE A 19 -11.45 -9.57 24.75
C ILE A 19 -11.85 -10.83 24.01
N VAL A 20 -11.20 -11.11 22.89
CA VAL A 20 -11.41 -12.32 22.09
C VAL A 20 -10.18 -13.20 22.22
N ILE A 21 -10.37 -14.46 22.60
CA ILE A 21 -9.30 -15.45 22.72
C ILE A 21 -9.60 -16.61 21.79
N GLU A 22 -8.63 -16.99 20.99
CA GLU A 22 -8.65 -18.20 20.17
C GLU A 22 -7.61 -19.18 20.69
N ALA A 23 -7.94 -20.48 20.75
CA ALA A 23 -7.09 -21.50 21.34
C ALA A 23 -7.06 -22.80 20.54
N VAL A 24 -5.86 -23.39 20.44
CA VAL A 24 -5.63 -24.70 19.84
C VAL A 24 -4.73 -25.57 20.73
N TYR A 25 -4.81 -26.87 20.51
CA TYR A 25 -3.84 -27.83 21.05
C TYR A 25 -2.50 -27.71 20.30
N GLY A 26 -1.40 -27.73 21.05
CA GLY A 26 -0.04 -27.63 20.49
C GLY A 26 0.38 -26.19 20.13
N LEU A 27 1.12 -26.03 19.05
CA LEU A 27 1.72 -24.78 18.61
C LEU A 27 0.74 -23.90 17.82
N GLY A 28 0.79 -22.58 18.01
CA GLY A 28 -0.08 -21.59 17.39
C GLY A 28 0.03 -21.46 15.87
N GLU A 29 1.07 -21.99 15.27
CA GLU A 29 1.28 -22.05 13.82
C GLU A 29 0.07 -22.62 13.06
N MET A 30 -0.67 -23.55 13.67
CA MET A 30 -1.88 -24.14 13.09
C MET A 30 -3.06 -23.15 12.98
N ILE A 31 -3.12 -22.12 13.84
CA ILE A 31 -4.12 -21.03 13.73
C ILE A 31 -3.73 -20.12 12.56
N VAL A 32 -2.49 -19.65 12.55
CA VAL A 32 -1.99 -18.69 11.56
C VAL A 32 -2.06 -19.28 10.14
N SER A 33 -1.78 -20.58 9.99
CA SER A 33 -1.86 -21.28 8.71
C SER A 33 -3.29 -21.70 8.30
N GLY A 34 -4.30 -21.48 9.16
CA GLY A 34 -5.69 -21.85 8.88
C GLY A 34 -5.96 -23.35 8.79
N GLN A 35 -5.08 -24.20 9.34
CA GLN A 35 -5.18 -25.65 9.24
C GLN A 35 -6.10 -26.27 10.29
N VAL A 36 -6.42 -25.54 11.36
CA VAL A 36 -7.31 -25.97 12.46
C VAL A 36 -8.27 -24.84 12.79
N ASN A 37 -9.54 -25.17 13.06
CA ASN A 37 -10.51 -24.22 13.58
C ASN A 37 -10.31 -24.07 15.10
N PRO A 38 -9.91 -22.88 15.60
CA PRO A 38 -9.67 -22.70 17.04
C PRO A 38 -10.98 -22.69 17.83
N ASN A 39 -10.88 -22.98 19.13
CA ASN A 39 -11.95 -22.63 20.06
C ASN A 39 -11.95 -21.11 20.26
N LEU A 40 -13.14 -20.53 20.34
CA LEU A 40 -13.34 -19.09 20.48
C LEU A 40 -13.95 -18.74 21.83
N TYR A 41 -13.37 -17.76 22.51
CA TYR A 41 -13.87 -17.24 23.79
C TYR A 41 -14.00 -15.72 23.69
N ILE A 42 -15.16 -15.19 24.14
CA ILE A 42 -15.39 -13.74 24.23
C ILE A 42 -15.63 -13.38 25.69
N ILE A 43 -14.86 -12.45 26.21
CA ILE A 43 -14.82 -12.06 27.61
C ILE A 43 -15.12 -10.56 27.72
N ASP A 44 -15.96 -10.17 28.68
CA ASP A 44 -16.12 -8.75 29.02
C ASP A 44 -14.85 -8.22 29.71
N LYS A 45 -14.24 -7.21 29.12
CA LYS A 45 -12.96 -6.64 29.58
C LYS A 45 -13.05 -6.02 30.97
N LYS A 46 -14.22 -5.45 31.36
CA LYS A 46 -14.43 -4.79 32.65
C LYS A 46 -14.77 -5.79 33.74
N THR A 47 -15.75 -6.64 33.51
CA THR A 47 -16.24 -7.61 34.51
C THR A 47 -15.42 -8.89 34.53
N ARG A 48 -14.73 -9.23 33.44
CA ARG A 48 -14.03 -10.50 33.18
C ARG A 48 -14.97 -11.71 33.19
N GLU A 49 -16.25 -11.48 32.91
CA GLU A 49 -17.23 -12.55 32.68
C GLU A 49 -17.08 -13.10 31.28
N ILE A 50 -17.14 -14.41 31.15
CA ILE A 50 -17.12 -15.09 29.85
C ILE A 50 -18.49 -14.94 29.23
N LYS A 51 -18.58 -14.19 28.12
CA LYS A 51 -19.83 -13.94 27.38
C LYS A 51 -20.17 -15.05 26.39
N LYS A 52 -19.14 -15.66 25.78
CA LYS A 52 -19.33 -16.71 24.77
C LYS A 52 -18.21 -17.71 24.86
N ILE A 53 -18.54 -18.99 24.70
CA ILE A 53 -17.62 -20.11 24.48
C ILE A 53 -18.11 -20.83 23.24
N GLU A 54 -17.26 -21.00 22.26
CA GLU A 54 -17.52 -21.77 21.04
C GLU A 54 -16.42 -22.81 20.85
N VAL A 55 -16.77 -24.06 21.13
CA VAL A 55 -15.83 -25.18 20.99
C VAL A 55 -15.94 -25.73 19.58
N LYS A 56 -14.82 -25.76 18.86
CA LYS A 56 -14.70 -26.37 17.54
C LYS A 56 -13.96 -27.69 17.64
N LYS A 57 -14.33 -28.67 16.80
CA LYS A 57 -13.65 -29.95 16.73
C LYS A 57 -12.23 -29.76 16.23
N GLN A 58 -11.24 -30.25 16.99
CA GLN A 58 -9.82 -30.24 16.63
C GLN A 58 -9.30 -31.67 16.60
N GLU A 59 -8.99 -32.18 15.41
CA GLU A 59 -8.56 -33.58 15.22
C GLU A 59 -7.05 -33.74 15.31
N VAL A 60 -6.29 -32.68 14.95
CA VAL A 60 -4.84 -32.69 14.84
C VAL A 60 -4.26 -31.45 15.52
N GLY A 61 -3.13 -31.60 16.19
CA GLY A 61 -2.33 -30.50 16.75
C GLY A 61 -0.87 -30.60 16.27
N LEU A 62 -0.12 -29.51 16.35
CA LEU A 62 1.31 -29.46 16.05
C LEU A 62 2.08 -29.44 17.37
N PHE A 63 2.92 -30.43 17.59
CA PHE A 63 3.68 -30.58 18.82
C PHE A 63 5.17 -30.70 18.53
N ARG A 64 5.99 -30.35 19.49
CA ARG A 64 7.43 -30.53 19.40
C ARG A 64 7.81 -31.93 19.88
N ASN A 65 8.52 -32.69 19.04
CA ASN A 65 9.01 -34.03 19.41
C ASN A 65 10.29 -33.93 20.26
N GLU A 66 10.77 -35.11 20.74
CA GLU A 66 11.98 -35.17 21.57
C GLU A 66 13.26 -34.69 20.87
N GLN A 67 13.29 -34.69 19.54
CA GLN A 67 14.37 -34.21 18.70
C GLN A 67 14.30 -32.67 18.50
N GLY A 68 13.22 -32.01 18.98
CA GLY A 68 12.98 -30.59 18.84
C GLY A 68 12.37 -30.18 17.51
N GLU A 69 11.86 -31.12 16.70
CA GLU A 69 11.17 -30.88 15.44
C GLU A 69 9.66 -30.75 15.66
N ASN A 70 8.98 -29.97 14.82
CA ASN A 70 7.53 -29.83 14.86
C ASN A 70 6.87 -30.98 14.13
N GLU A 71 6.00 -31.73 14.81
CA GLU A 71 5.30 -32.89 14.29
C GLU A 71 3.80 -32.78 14.50
N LYS A 72 3.00 -33.13 13.48
CA LYS A 72 1.54 -33.25 13.60
C LYS A 72 1.18 -34.53 14.32
N GLN A 73 0.36 -34.38 15.37
CA GLN A 73 -0.12 -35.50 16.15
C GLN A 73 -1.65 -35.46 16.26
N ASP A 74 -2.29 -36.60 16.25
CA ASP A 74 -3.73 -36.72 16.45
C ASP A 74 -4.11 -36.39 17.90
N ILE A 75 -5.13 -35.53 18.06
CA ILE A 75 -5.71 -35.22 19.37
C ILE A 75 -6.55 -36.42 19.83
N PRO A 76 -6.44 -36.87 21.10
CA PRO A 76 -7.29 -37.90 21.65
C PRO A 76 -8.78 -37.63 21.40
N LYS A 77 -9.55 -38.64 21.00
CA LYS A 77 -10.97 -38.45 20.61
C LYS A 77 -11.82 -37.79 21.68
N GLU A 78 -11.49 -38.02 22.94
CA GLU A 78 -12.13 -37.43 24.10
C GLU A 78 -11.89 -35.92 24.22
N ASP A 79 -10.76 -35.42 23.70
CA ASP A 79 -10.35 -34.02 23.76
C ASP A 79 -10.75 -33.22 22.51
N GLN A 80 -11.04 -33.88 21.38
CA GLN A 80 -11.30 -33.21 20.09
C GLN A 80 -12.46 -32.21 20.11
N THR A 81 -13.42 -32.41 21.02
CA THR A 81 -14.63 -31.58 21.15
C THR A 81 -14.74 -30.95 22.54
N THR A 82 -13.65 -30.89 23.27
CA THR A 82 -13.59 -30.25 24.59
C THR A 82 -12.97 -28.86 24.52
N GLN A 83 -13.15 -28.13 25.57
CA GLN A 83 -12.61 -26.78 25.74
C GLN A 83 -11.08 -26.85 25.89
N VAL A 84 -10.33 -26.20 24.99
CA VAL A 84 -8.85 -26.24 24.96
C VAL A 84 -8.25 -25.59 26.21
N VAL A 85 -8.81 -24.48 26.69
CA VAL A 85 -8.35 -23.76 27.89
C VAL A 85 -9.48 -23.70 28.94
N THR A 86 -9.13 -23.82 30.19
CA THR A 86 -10.11 -23.75 31.31
C THR A 86 -10.61 -22.35 31.54
N ASP A 87 -11.77 -22.20 32.18
CA ASP A 87 -12.34 -20.89 32.53
C ASP A 87 -11.39 -20.04 33.40
N ALA A 88 -10.58 -20.67 34.23
CA ALA A 88 -9.57 -19.99 35.02
C ALA A 88 -8.45 -19.42 34.13
N GLN A 89 -7.97 -20.22 33.18
CA GLN A 89 -6.95 -19.79 32.21
C GLN A 89 -7.46 -18.69 31.29
N ILE A 90 -8.73 -18.75 30.83
CA ILE A 90 -9.37 -17.70 30.04
C ILE A 90 -9.37 -16.37 30.80
N LYS A 91 -9.77 -16.39 32.09
CA LYS A 91 -9.79 -15.19 32.93
C LYS A 91 -8.40 -14.63 33.22
N ASP A 92 -7.41 -15.49 33.36
CA ASP A 92 -6.01 -15.10 33.54
C ASP A 92 -5.41 -14.49 32.27
N LEU A 93 -5.67 -15.09 31.10
CA LEU A 93 -5.29 -14.51 29.80
C LEU A 93 -5.93 -13.14 29.63
N ALA A 94 -7.23 -13.01 29.88
CA ALA A 94 -7.94 -11.73 29.79
C ALA A 94 -7.35 -10.66 30.75
N ARG A 95 -6.96 -11.07 31.97
CA ARG A 95 -6.28 -10.19 32.94
C ARG A 95 -4.91 -9.73 32.44
N ILE A 96 -4.14 -10.64 31.81
CA ILE A 96 -2.82 -10.34 31.25
C ILE A 96 -2.98 -9.42 30.05
N GLY A 97 -3.88 -9.74 29.10
CA GLY A 97 -4.16 -8.93 27.91
C GLY A 97 -4.55 -7.50 28.27
N LYS A 98 -5.45 -7.34 29.27
CA LYS A 98 -5.83 -6.00 29.75
C LYS A 98 -4.63 -5.21 30.30
N LYS A 99 -3.71 -5.84 31.06
CA LYS A 99 -2.51 -5.19 31.55
C LYS A 99 -1.56 -4.78 30.43
N ILE A 100 -1.43 -5.60 29.41
CA ILE A 100 -0.61 -5.30 28.23
C ILE A 100 -1.21 -4.10 27.48
N GLU A 101 -2.51 -4.09 27.25
CA GLU A 101 -3.21 -2.95 26.64
C GLU A 101 -3.05 -1.66 27.45
N GLU A 102 -3.24 -1.73 28.78
CA GLU A 102 -3.02 -0.59 29.68
C GLU A 102 -1.57 -0.07 29.63
N HIS A 103 -0.60 -0.97 29.44
CA HIS A 103 0.81 -0.61 29.32
C HIS A 103 1.12 0.12 28.00
N TYR A 104 0.57 -0.36 26.88
CA TYR A 104 0.80 0.24 25.56
C TYR A 104 -0.19 1.36 25.22
N GLY A 105 -1.25 1.53 25.99
CA GLY A 105 -2.26 2.58 25.81
C GLY A 105 -3.19 2.38 24.61
N MET A 106 -3.16 1.21 23.98
CA MET A 106 -3.96 0.86 22.80
C MET A 106 -4.27 -0.63 22.75
N PRO A 107 -5.34 -1.06 22.03
CA PRO A 107 -5.69 -2.46 21.86
C PRO A 107 -4.55 -3.28 21.27
N GLN A 108 -4.42 -4.53 21.74
CA GLN A 108 -3.31 -5.41 21.40
C GLN A 108 -3.79 -6.72 20.79
N ASP A 109 -3.03 -7.22 19.81
CA ASP A 109 -3.03 -8.58 19.27
C ASP A 109 -1.86 -9.32 19.92
N ILE A 110 -2.18 -10.39 20.65
CA ILE A 110 -1.25 -11.06 21.57
C ILE A 110 -1.20 -12.55 21.24
N GLU A 111 -0.03 -13.05 20.93
CA GLU A 111 0.23 -14.48 20.83
C GLU A 111 0.64 -15.01 22.20
N TRP A 112 0.05 -16.13 22.58
CA TRP A 112 0.28 -16.75 23.90
C TRP A 112 0.44 -18.27 23.78
N ALA A 113 1.11 -18.84 24.76
CA ALA A 113 1.24 -20.29 24.93
C ALA A 113 1.03 -20.68 26.39
N ILE A 114 0.59 -21.91 26.62
CA ILE A 114 0.49 -22.53 27.95
C ILE A 114 1.31 -23.80 27.96
N GLU A 115 2.24 -23.88 28.89
CA GLU A 115 3.04 -25.07 29.16
C GLU A 115 3.06 -25.34 30.65
N ASN A 116 2.74 -26.57 31.06
CA ASN A 116 2.68 -26.97 32.48
C ASN A 116 1.82 -26.01 33.34
N ASN A 117 0.66 -25.58 32.80
CA ASN A 117 -0.25 -24.58 33.39
C ASN A 117 0.30 -23.16 33.52
N ASN A 118 1.51 -22.87 33.09
CA ASN A 118 2.06 -21.53 33.05
C ASN A 118 1.70 -20.84 31.72
N ILE A 119 1.27 -19.59 31.81
CA ILE A 119 0.96 -18.77 30.65
C ILE A 119 2.21 -17.98 30.25
N PHE A 120 2.58 -18.06 28.99
CA PHE A 120 3.67 -17.32 28.36
C PHE A 120 3.10 -16.40 27.29
N ILE A 121 3.54 -15.16 27.26
CA ILE A 121 3.28 -14.22 26.17
C ILE A 121 4.44 -14.33 25.20
N VAL A 122 4.12 -14.69 23.96
CA VAL A 122 5.11 -14.93 22.91
C VAL A 122 5.37 -13.66 22.11
N GLN A 123 4.29 -12.94 21.78
CA GLN A 123 4.33 -11.69 21.02
C GLN A 123 3.17 -10.80 21.42
N SER A 124 3.36 -9.47 21.34
CA SER A 124 2.28 -8.49 21.43
C SER A 124 2.53 -7.38 20.42
N ARG A 125 1.48 -7.01 19.68
CA ARG A 125 1.49 -5.91 18.71
C ARG A 125 0.19 -5.12 18.80
N ALA A 126 0.22 -3.84 18.39
CA ALA A 126 -0.96 -3.01 18.36
C ALA A 126 -1.99 -3.54 17.36
N VAL A 127 -3.29 -3.51 17.72
CA VAL A 127 -4.38 -3.76 16.78
C VAL A 127 -4.59 -2.50 15.94
N THR A 128 -4.09 -2.49 14.72
CA THR A 128 -4.12 -1.33 13.80
C THR A 128 -5.48 -1.12 13.14
N THR A 129 -6.35 -2.13 13.15
CA THR A 129 -7.67 -2.10 12.50
C THR A 129 -8.81 -1.61 13.39
N PHE A 130 -8.53 -1.26 14.65
CA PHE A 130 -9.56 -0.86 15.61
C PHE A 130 -9.83 0.65 15.57
N LYS A 131 -11.09 1.03 15.25
CA LYS A 131 -11.60 2.42 15.40
C LYS A 131 -12.63 2.46 16.53
N PRO A 132 -12.39 3.17 17.64
CA PRO A 132 -13.36 3.25 18.76
C PRO A 132 -14.65 3.94 18.31
N LYS A 133 -15.79 3.25 18.40
CA LYS A 133 -17.11 3.87 18.26
C LYS A 133 -17.39 4.71 19.50
N LYS A 134 -17.52 6.04 19.37
CA LYS A 134 -18.20 6.86 20.37
C LYS A 134 -19.68 6.43 20.41
N VAL A 135 -20.08 5.83 21.53
CA VAL A 135 -21.48 5.45 21.77
C VAL A 135 -22.26 6.68 22.15
N GLU A 136 -23.08 7.20 21.25
CA GLU A 136 -24.28 7.92 21.65
C GLU A 136 -25.44 6.91 21.78
N THR A 137 -25.89 6.73 23.02
CA THR A 137 -27.01 5.88 23.36
C THR A 137 -28.31 6.50 22.88
N THR A 138 -28.97 5.88 21.91
CA THR A 138 -30.44 5.62 21.89
C THR A 138 -30.80 4.89 20.58
N GLY A 139 -31.32 3.66 20.71
CA GLY A 139 -31.96 2.94 19.60
C GLY A 139 -31.64 1.45 19.63
N GLU A 140 -32.61 0.63 19.88
CA GLU A 140 -32.54 -0.83 19.82
C GLU A 140 -32.02 -1.28 18.45
N VAL A 141 -30.80 -1.84 18.40
CA VAL A 141 -30.25 -2.48 17.22
C VAL A 141 -30.79 -3.92 17.17
N LYS A 142 -31.69 -4.18 16.25
CA LYS A 142 -32.07 -5.55 15.89
C LYS A 142 -30.84 -6.27 15.33
N PRO A 143 -30.63 -7.56 15.65
CA PRO A 143 -29.51 -8.31 15.09
C PRO A 143 -29.66 -8.40 13.57
N VAL A 144 -28.67 -7.92 12.85
CA VAL A 144 -28.57 -8.09 11.40
C VAL A 144 -28.30 -9.57 11.14
N ASN A 145 -29.22 -10.24 10.46
CA ASN A 145 -29.06 -11.60 9.96
C ASN A 145 -27.76 -11.69 9.16
N GLU A 146 -26.88 -12.59 9.55
CA GLU A 146 -25.77 -13.09 8.72
C GLU A 146 -26.40 -13.73 7.46
N GLY A 147 -26.51 -12.94 6.40
CA GLY A 147 -26.87 -13.48 5.08
C GLY A 147 -25.73 -14.38 4.63
N HIS A 148 -25.94 -15.69 4.65
CA HIS A 148 -25.07 -16.67 4.04
C HIS A 148 -25.12 -16.49 2.50
N GLY A 149 -24.42 -15.48 1.95
CA GLY A 149 -24.19 -15.37 0.52
C GLY A 149 -23.23 -16.45 0.07
N GLU A 150 -23.51 -17.07 -1.09
CA GLU A 150 -22.59 -18.01 -1.72
C GLU A 150 -21.31 -17.26 -2.14
N ILE A 151 -20.17 -17.59 -1.54
CA ILE A 151 -18.87 -17.07 -1.97
C ILE A 151 -18.54 -17.72 -3.33
N ILE A 152 -18.36 -16.88 -4.35
CA ILE A 152 -18.05 -17.33 -5.71
C ILE A 152 -16.60 -17.11 -6.11
N LEU A 153 -15.91 -16.18 -5.45
CA LEU A 153 -14.48 -15.90 -5.67
C LEU A 153 -13.79 -15.48 -4.38
N LYS A 154 -12.47 -15.71 -4.33
CA LYS A 154 -11.57 -15.22 -3.28
C LYS A 154 -10.32 -14.63 -3.94
N GLY A 155 -9.72 -13.63 -3.29
CA GLY A 155 -8.47 -12.99 -3.72
C GLY A 155 -7.87 -12.17 -2.59
N GLU A 156 -6.84 -11.40 -2.90
CA GLU A 156 -6.17 -10.52 -1.95
C GLU A 156 -6.88 -9.17 -1.88
N THR A 157 -7.04 -8.65 -0.66
CA THR A 157 -7.60 -7.32 -0.41
C THR A 157 -6.63 -6.24 -0.85
N ALA A 158 -6.86 -5.59 -1.98
CA ALA A 158 -6.01 -4.52 -2.46
C ALA A 158 -6.44 -3.14 -1.94
N SER A 159 -7.74 -2.86 -1.90
CA SER A 159 -8.33 -1.66 -1.29
C SER A 159 -9.60 -2.06 -0.55
N LYS A 160 -9.71 -1.70 0.72
CA LYS A 160 -10.82 -2.13 1.61
C LYS A 160 -12.14 -1.50 1.19
N GLY A 161 -13.23 -2.15 1.57
CA GLY A 161 -14.61 -1.67 1.36
C GLY A 161 -15.54 -2.79 0.92
N VAL A 162 -16.82 -2.48 0.85
CA VAL A 162 -17.86 -3.40 0.36
C VAL A 162 -18.71 -2.67 -0.66
N TYR A 163 -18.92 -3.28 -1.81
CA TYR A 163 -19.74 -2.71 -2.88
C TYR A 163 -20.57 -3.79 -3.57
N ALA A 164 -21.83 -3.48 -3.86
CA ALA A 164 -22.74 -4.36 -4.58
C ALA A 164 -23.17 -3.70 -5.89
N GLY A 165 -23.06 -4.42 -7.00
CA GLY A 165 -23.36 -3.87 -8.31
C GLY A 165 -23.38 -4.92 -9.42
N LYS A 166 -23.43 -4.45 -10.65
CA LYS A 166 -23.41 -5.28 -11.85
C LYS A 166 -22.00 -5.44 -12.40
N VAL A 167 -21.66 -6.65 -12.74
CA VAL A 167 -20.37 -7.00 -13.32
C VAL A 167 -20.28 -6.50 -14.77
N LYS A 168 -19.12 -5.94 -15.12
CA LYS A 168 -18.64 -5.69 -16.49
C LYS A 168 -17.27 -6.32 -16.66
N VAL A 169 -17.22 -7.34 -17.51
CA VAL A 169 -15.96 -8.01 -17.85
C VAL A 169 -15.30 -7.28 -19.00
N ILE A 170 -14.14 -6.69 -18.74
CA ILE A 170 -13.33 -5.95 -19.70
C ILE A 170 -12.05 -6.75 -19.98
N LYS A 171 -11.92 -7.24 -21.21
CA LYS A 171 -10.77 -8.07 -21.60
C LYS A 171 -9.63 -7.28 -22.23
N ASN A 172 -9.94 -6.12 -22.78
CA ASN A 172 -8.96 -5.24 -23.42
C ASN A 172 -9.44 -3.78 -23.44
N ALA A 173 -8.54 -2.86 -23.72
CA ALA A 173 -8.80 -1.42 -23.70
C ALA A 173 -9.92 -0.96 -24.68
N SER A 174 -10.16 -1.68 -25.78
CA SER A 174 -11.24 -1.32 -26.72
C SER A 174 -12.65 -1.50 -26.14
N GLU A 175 -12.78 -2.19 -25.02
CA GLU A 175 -14.04 -2.48 -24.34
C GLU A 175 -14.35 -1.53 -23.17
N LEU A 176 -13.45 -0.58 -22.86
CA LEU A 176 -13.59 0.35 -21.73
C LEU A 176 -14.88 1.18 -21.76
N ASN A 177 -15.40 1.45 -22.95
CA ASN A 177 -16.66 2.18 -23.11
C ASN A 177 -17.90 1.41 -22.62
N LYS A 178 -17.79 0.12 -22.33
CA LYS A 178 -18.89 -0.69 -21.80
C LYS A 178 -19.20 -0.41 -20.32
N ILE A 179 -18.25 0.16 -19.58
CA ILE A 179 -18.41 0.40 -18.15
C ILE A 179 -19.23 1.66 -17.89
N GLU A 180 -20.21 1.53 -17.03
CA GLU A 180 -21.06 2.60 -16.54
C GLU A 180 -20.72 2.95 -15.08
N ASN A 181 -21.16 4.12 -14.61
CA ASN A 181 -20.92 4.53 -13.23
C ASN A 181 -21.57 3.55 -12.25
N GLY A 182 -20.76 3.01 -11.33
CA GLY A 182 -21.21 2.06 -10.33
C GLY A 182 -21.20 0.60 -10.76
N ASP A 183 -20.71 0.27 -11.96
CA ASP A 183 -20.46 -1.11 -12.36
C ASP A 183 -19.26 -1.70 -11.58
N ILE A 184 -19.21 -3.02 -11.49
CA ILE A 184 -18.05 -3.74 -10.95
C ILE A 184 -17.14 -4.13 -12.12
N LEU A 185 -15.97 -3.50 -12.20
CA LEU A 185 -14.96 -3.79 -13.21
C LEU A 185 -14.29 -5.14 -12.92
N VAL A 186 -14.39 -6.06 -13.86
CA VAL A 186 -13.72 -7.37 -13.82
C VAL A 186 -12.79 -7.51 -15.00
N THR A 187 -11.51 -7.76 -14.76
CA THR A 187 -10.49 -7.86 -15.82
C THR A 187 -9.40 -8.85 -15.43
N THR A 188 -8.56 -9.22 -16.39
CA THR A 188 -7.38 -10.05 -16.09
C THR A 188 -6.37 -9.27 -15.26
N MET A 189 -6.00 -8.07 -15.71
CA MET A 189 -5.14 -7.12 -15.01
C MET A 189 -5.48 -5.71 -15.49
N THR A 190 -5.22 -4.69 -14.69
CA THR A 190 -5.40 -3.29 -15.12
C THR A 190 -4.10 -2.71 -15.67
N THR A 191 -4.25 -1.78 -16.61
CA THR A 191 -3.19 -0.98 -17.21
C THR A 191 -3.51 0.52 -17.07
N PRO A 192 -2.54 1.43 -17.20
CA PRO A 192 -2.78 2.87 -17.01
C PRO A 192 -3.91 3.44 -17.89
N ASP A 193 -4.08 2.95 -19.10
CA ASP A 193 -5.16 3.34 -20.02
C ASP A 193 -6.57 2.90 -19.55
N MET A 194 -6.66 2.03 -18.54
CA MET A 194 -7.93 1.61 -17.93
C MET A 194 -8.39 2.54 -16.78
N VAL A 195 -7.59 3.50 -16.35
CA VAL A 195 -7.91 4.39 -15.21
C VAL A 195 -9.26 5.12 -15.40
N PRO A 196 -9.64 5.63 -16.59
CA PRO A 196 -10.96 6.24 -16.77
C PRO A 196 -12.13 5.28 -16.53
N ALA A 197 -11.94 3.98 -16.77
CA ALA A 197 -12.93 2.95 -16.44
C ALA A 197 -12.92 2.60 -14.95
N MET A 198 -11.74 2.54 -14.34
CA MET A 198 -11.59 2.32 -12.91
C MET A 198 -12.26 3.43 -12.08
N GLN A 199 -12.19 4.68 -12.51
CA GLN A 199 -12.86 5.83 -11.87
C GLN A 199 -14.39 5.73 -11.89
N LYS A 200 -14.98 5.05 -12.89
CA LYS A 200 -16.43 4.80 -12.96
C LYS A 200 -16.85 3.60 -12.12
N ALA A 201 -15.92 2.69 -11.86
CA ALA A 201 -16.22 1.44 -11.17
C ALA A 201 -16.55 1.67 -9.70
N GLY A 202 -17.59 1.00 -9.20
CA GLY A 202 -17.90 0.95 -7.78
C GLY A 202 -17.08 -0.08 -7.00
N ALA A 203 -16.52 -1.08 -7.70
CA ALA A 203 -15.51 -2.01 -7.19
C ALA A 203 -14.71 -2.61 -8.34
N ILE A 204 -13.53 -3.15 -8.03
CA ILE A 204 -12.61 -3.72 -9.02
C ILE A 204 -12.20 -5.14 -8.58
N VAL A 205 -12.22 -6.08 -9.54
CA VAL A 205 -11.80 -7.47 -9.30
C VAL A 205 -10.89 -7.91 -10.44
N THR A 206 -9.68 -8.40 -10.14
CA THR A 206 -8.74 -8.86 -11.15
C THR A 206 -8.37 -10.33 -10.97
N ASN A 207 -8.09 -11.03 -12.10
CA ASN A 207 -7.56 -12.39 -12.06
C ASN A 207 -6.16 -12.41 -11.48
N GLU A 208 -5.32 -11.50 -11.93
CA GLU A 208 -3.89 -11.42 -11.62
C GLU A 208 -3.58 -10.19 -10.77
N GLY A 209 -2.36 -10.16 -10.24
CA GLY A 209 -1.85 -9.04 -9.45
C GLY A 209 -1.78 -9.34 -7.96
N GLY A 210 -0.92 -8.63 -7.29
CA GLY A 210 -0.75 -8.61 -5.83
C GLY A 210 -0.85 -7.20 -5.28
N MET A 211 -0.48 -6.99 -4.03
CA MET A 211 -0.62 -5.73 -3.30
C MET A 211 0.14 -4.53 -3.89
N THR A 212 1.08 -4.77 -4.80
CA THR A 212 1.90 -3.75 -5.47
C THR A 212 1.57 -3.58 -6.95
N CYS A 213 0.54 -4.26 -7.47
CA CYS A 213 0.13 -4.13 -8.87
C CYS A 213 -0.61 -2.80 -9.13
N HIS A 214 -0.72 -2.41 -10.39
CA HIS A 214 -1.39 -1.18 -10.82
C HIS A 214 -2.83 -1.08 -10.29
N ALA A 215 -3.63 -2.17 -10.35
CA ALA A 215 -4.99 -2.19 -9.80
C ALA A 215 -5.01 -1.83 -8.32
N ALA A 216 -4.09 -2.40 -7.53
CA ALA A 216 -4.02 -2.17 -6.10
C ALA A 216 -3.63 -0.73 -5.75
N ILE A 217 -2.65 -0.17 -6.47
CA ILE A 217 -2.17 1.20 -6.23
C ILE A 217 -3.27 2.21 -6.53
N VAL A 218 -3.84 2.17 -7.74
CA VAL A 218 -4.86 3.12 -8.19
C VAL A 218 -6.16 2.99 -7.38
N SER A 219 -6.56 1.76 -7.03
CA SER A 219 -7.77 1.55 -6.22
C SER A 219 -7.67 2.12 -4.81
N ARG A 220 -6.48 2.03 -4.16
CA ARG A 220 -6.24 2.64 -2.84
C ARG A 220 -6.30 4.15 -2.93
N GLU A 221 -5.70 4.73 -3.95
CA GLU A 221 -5.75 6.18 -4.17
C GLU A 221 -7.18 6.67 -4.36
N MET A 222 -7.99 5.95 -5.15
CA MET A 222 -9.40 6.28 -5.37
C MET A 222 -10.33 5.93 -4.20
N GLY A 223 -9.88 5.15 -3.21
CA GLY A 223 -10.75 4.59 -2.17
C GLY A 223 -11.79 3.58 -2.71
N THR A 224 -11.57 3.02 -3.90
CA THR A 224 -12.47 2.05 -4.54
C THR A 224 -12.20 0.64 -4.03
N PRO A 225 -13.20 -0.13 -3.53
CA PRO A 225 -13.01 -1.50 -3.10
C PRO A 225 -12.38 -2.36 -4.20
N CYS A 226 -11.28 -3.06 -3.88
CA CYS A 226 -10.54 -3.83 -4.86
C CYS A 226 -10.05 -5.18 -4.32
N ILE A 227 -10.30 -6.24 -5.10
CA ILE A 227 -9.77 -7.59 -4.87
C ILE A 227 -8.91 -7.97 -6.07
N VAL A 228 -7.67 -8.37 -5.81
CA VAL A 228 -6.72 -8.82 -6.84
C VAL A 228 -6.36 -10.29 -6.66
N GLY A 229 -5.76 -10.90 -7.69
CA GLY A 229 -5.25 -12.28 -7.59
C GLY A 229 -6.35 -13.34 -7.42
N THR A 230 -7.52 -13.15 -8.00
CA THR A 230 -8.63 -14.12 -7.92
C THR A 230 -8.46 -15.32 -8.85
N GLU A 231 -7.41 -15.35 -9.66
CA GLU A 231 -7.03 -16.36 -10.66
C GLU A 231 -7.98 -16.44 -11.87
N ASN A 232 -9.31 -16.40 -11.68
CA ASN A 232 -10.28 -16.73 -12.72
C ASN A 232 -11.58 -15.89 -12.68
N ALA A 233 -11.54 -14.67 -12.14
CA ALA A 233 -12.73 -13.80 -12.07
C ALA A 233 -13.41 -13.59 -13.44
N THR A 234 -12.62 -13.39 -14.49
CA THR A 234 -13.13 -13.19 -15.87
C THR A 234 -13.84 -14.40 -16.44
N ASP A 235 -13.58 -15.60 -15.91
CA ASP A 235 -14.22 -16.86 -16.34
C ASP A 235 -15.48 -17.16 -15.52
N VAL A 236 -15.44 -16.84 -14.23
CA VAL A 236 -16.51 -17.13 -13.25
C VAL A 236 -17.62 -16.08 -13.32
N LEU A 237 -17.26 -14.80 -13.40
CA LEU A 237 -18.19 -13.68 -13.45
C LEU A 237 -18.61 -13.37 -14.88
N LYS A 238 -19.87 -12.95 -15.06
CA LYS A 238 -20.45 -12.67 -16.38
C LYS A 238 -21.02 -11.25 -16.42
N ASP A 239 -20.97 -10.62 -17.60
CA ASP A 239 -21.56 -9.31 -17.83
C ASP A 239 -23.01 -9.25 -17.35
N GLY A 240 -23.33 -8.21 -16.60
CA GLY A 240 -24.67 -7.96 -16.04
C GLY A 240 -25.01 -8.81 -14.81
N GLN A 241 -24.14 -9.74 -14.38
CA GLN A 241 -24.33 -10.50 -13.15
C GLN A 241 -24.28 -9.57 -11.95
N GLU A 242 -25.25 -9.68 -11.05
CA GLU A 242 -25.24 -8.96 -9.79
C GLU A 242 -24.39 -9.70 -8.75
N VAL A 243 -23.45 -8.99 -8.12
CA VAL A 243 -22.56 -9.53 -7.09
C VAL A 243 -22.29 -8.49 -6.01
N THR A 244 -21.82 -8.96 -4.86
CA THR A 244 -21.31 -8.12 -3.78
C THR A 244 -19.82 -8.40 -3.60
N VAL A 245 -19.00 -7.38 -3.81
CA VAL A 245 -17.55 -7.40 -3.57
C VAL A 245 -17.29 -6.96 -2.14
N ASN A 246 -16.86 -7.87 -1.27
CA ASN A 246 -16.38 -7.55 0.06
C ASN A 246 -14.84 -7.59 0.05
N ALA A 247 -14.26 -6.47 -0.36
CA ALA A 247 -12.82 -6.34 -0.45
C ALA A 247 -12.15 -6.27 0.94
N THR A 248 -12.88 -5.99 2.02
CA THR A 248 -12.33 -6.07 3.38
C THR A 248 -12.01 -7.52 3.78
N GLN A 249 -12.75 -8.49 3.24
CA GLN A 249 -12.55 -9.92 3.49
C GLN A 249 -11.91 -10.66 2.31
N GLY A 250 -11.64 -9.98 1.20
CA GLY A 250 -11.08 -10.58 -0.02
C GLY A 250 -12.01 -11.58 -0.70
N VAL A 251 -13.35 -11.39 -0.62
CA VAL A 251 -14.33 -12.33 -1.17
C VAL A 251 -15.39 -11.63 -2.02
N VAL A 252 -15.89 -12.36 -3.03
CA VAL A 252 -17.03 -11.94 -3.86
C VAL A 252 -18.21 -12.88 -3.61
N PHE A 253 -19.36 -12.32 -3.30
CA PHE A 253 -20.61 -13.05 -3.06
C PHE A 253 -21.54 -12.97 -4.27
N ARG A 254 -22.32 -14.03 -4.49
CA ARG A 254 -23.39 -14.05 -5.51
C ARG A 254 -24.56 -13.16 -5.08
N GLY A 255 -25.02 -12.31 -5.97
CA GLY A 255 -26.19 -11.44 -5.77
C GLY A 255 -25.87 -10.16 -4.97
N ILE A 256 -26.87 -9.31 -4.89
CA ILE A 256 -26.81 -8.08 -4.09
C ILE A 256 -27.12 -8.48 -2.65
N MET A 257 -26.15 -8.42 -1.78
CA MET A 257 -26.37 -8.50 -0.34
C MET A 257 -26.77 -7.10 0.16
N GLU A 258 -27.72 -7.03 1.10
CA GLU A 258 -27.93 -5.79 1.85
C GLU A 258 -26.61 -5.49 2.60
N VAL A 259 -25.76 -4.73 1.94
CA VAL A 259 -24.66 -4.04 2.62
C VAL A 259 -25.36 -3.12 3.61
N PRO A 260 -25.11 -3.20 4.92
CA PRO A 260 -25.50 -2.12 5.80
C PRO A 260 -25.00 -0.87 5.07
N LYS A 261 -25.90 0.03 4.71
CA LYS A 261 -25.45 1.37 4.35
C LYS A 261 -24.67 1.81 5.57
N GLU A 262 -23.34 1.62 5.54
CA GLU A 262 -22.52 2.60 6.18
C GLU A 262 -23.09 3.88 5.55
N GLU A 263 -23.85 4.62 6.33
CA GLU A 263 -24.15 5.98 5.97
C GLU A 263 -22.85 6.47 5.38
N THR A 264 -22.90 7.02 4.18
CA THR A 264 -21.92 7.98 3.73
C THR A 264 -22.06 9.15 4.71
N VAL A 265 -21.70 8.90 5.95
CA VAL A 265 -21.16 9.89 6.81
C VAL A 265 -19.99 10.36 5.95
N LYS A 266 -20.13 11.56 5.38
CA LYS A 266 -18.95 12.36 5.16
C LYS A 266 -18.27 12.34 6.53
N HIS A 267 -17.39 11.35 6.73
CA HIS A 267 -16.40 11.48 7.76
C HIS A 267 -15.68 12.76 7.34
N GLU A 268 -15.89 13.81 8.07
CA GLU A 268 -14.81 14.74 8.29
C GLU A 268 -13.76 13.83 8.89
N GLU A 269 -12.90 13.32 8.02
CA GLU A 269 -11.74 12.52 8.41
C GLU A 269 -10.94 13.46 9.30
N HIS A 270 -11.00 13.21 10.59
CA HIS A 270 -10.31 14.02 11.57
C HIS A 270 -8.88 13.49 11.60
N TYR A 271 -8.07 14.01 10.68
CA TYR A 271 -6.64 13.73 10.66
C TYR A 271 -6.00 14.37 11.89
N ASP A 272 -5.18 13.60 12.60
CA ASP A 272 -4.45 14.10 13.77
C ASP A 272 -3.24 14.94 13.30
N THR A 273 -3.55 16.16 12.84
CA THR A 273 -2.55 17.12 12.35
C THR A 273 -1.71 17.72 13.47
N ASP A 274 -2.02 17.45 14.73
CA ASP A 274 -1.30 17.99 15.89
C ASP A 274 0.00 17.23 16.20
N ILE A 275 0.21 16.05 15.59
CA ILE A 275 1.44 15.28 15.76
C ILE A 275 2.54 15.85 14.88
N ILE A 276 3.53 16.46 15.54
CA ILE A 276 4.74 16.98 14.90
C ILE A 276 5.84 15.92 14.92
N THR A 277 6.44 15.67 13.76
CA THR A 277 7.58 14.77 13.57
C THR A 277 8.77 15.52 12.98
N ALA A 278 9.99 15.09 13.27
CA ALA A 278 11.20 15.62 12.63
C ALA A 278 11.36 15.09 11.20
N THR A 279 10.92 13.85 10.96
CA THR A 279 10.82 13.25 9.62
C THR A 279 9.52 13.71 8.97
N GLU A 280 9.59 14.32 7.79
CA GLU A 280 8.41 14.76 7.04
C GLU A 280 7.59 13.55 6.55
N ILE A 281 6.25 13.62 6.66
CA ILE A 281 5.35 12.60 6.13
C ILE A 281 4.68 13.16 4.88
N LYS A 282 5.07 12.63 3.74
CA LYS A 282 4.56 13.00 2.42
C LYS A 282 3.58 11.96 1.89
N VAL A 283 2.87 12.28 0.83
CA VAL A 283 1.99 11.34 0.11
C VAL A 283 2.57 10.94 -1.25
N ILE A 284 2.14 9.80 -1.75
CA ILE A 284 2.22 9.40 -3.15
C ILE A 284 0.89 9.78 -3.77
N LEU A 285 0.90 10.49 -4.89
CA LEU A 285 -0.31 11.01 -5.53
C LEU A 285 -0.18 11.00 -7.05
N ASP A 286 -0.99 10.22 -7.73
CA ASP A 286 -0.96 10.06 -9.18
C ASP A 286 -2.19 10.68 -9.86
N LEU A 287 -3.29 10.88 -9.09
CA LEU A 287 -4.56 11.41 -9.58
C LEU A 287 -4.74 12.87 -9.16
N PRO A 288 -4.64 13.85 -10.10
CA PRO A 288 -4.79 15.27 -9.76
C PRO A 288 -6.12 15.63 -9.10
N ASP A 289 -7.19 14.92 -9.42
CA ASP A 289 -8.53 15.17 -8.87
C ASP A 289 -8.67 14.80 -7.38
N LEU A 290 -7.70 14.07 -6.82
CA LEU A 290 -7.63 13.70 -5.40
C LEU A 290 -6.70 14.63 -4.59
N ALA A 291 -6.13 15.64 -5.21
CA ALA A 291 -5.13 16.51 -4.59
C ALA A 291 -5.63 17.20 -3.32
N GLU A 292 -6.85 17.73 -3.33
CA GLU A 292 -7.43 18.38 -2.14
C GLU A 292 -7.68 17.38 -1.00
N HIS A 293 -8.15 16.17 -1.32
CA HIS A 293 -8.31 15.11 -0.33
C HIS A 293 -6.96 14.69 0.29
N ALA A 294 -5.95 14.50 -0.54
CA ALA A 294 -4.60 14.19 -0.08
C ALA A 294 -4.00 15.32 0.77
N ALA A 295 -4.20 16.58 0.40
CA ALA A 295 -3.73 17.74 1.19
C ALA A 295 -4.45 17.85 2.55
N ALA A 296 -5.74 17.46 2.62
CA ALA A 296 -6.52 17.45 3.86
C ALA A 296 -6.00 16.47 4.92
N THR A 297 -5.19 15.46 4.55
CA THR A 297 -4.52 14.56 5.51
C THR A 297 -3.48 15.27 6.37
N GLY A 298 -3.15 16.50 6.07
CA GLY A 298 -2.08 17.22 6.76
C GLY A 298 -0.66 16.79 6.36
N ALA A 299 -0.51 16.00 5.30
CA ALA A 299 0.80 15.59 4.80
C ALA A 299 1.72 16.78 4.52
N ASP A 300 3.03 16.57 4.71
CA ASP A 300 4.05 17.62 4.62
C ASP A 300 4.48 17.93 3.17
N GLY A 301 3.85 17.26 2.19
CA GLY A 301 4.08 17.44 0.76
C GLY A 301 3.70 16.20 -0.04
N VAL A 302 4.07 16.21 -1.31
CA VAL A 302 3.95 15.07 -2.22
C VAL A 302 5.35 14.59 -2.58
N GLY A 303 5.69 13.36 -2.20
CA GLY A 303 7.03 12.81 -2.44
C GLY A 303 7.15 12.02 -3.74
N LEU A 304 6.02 11.72 -4.37
CA LEU A 304 5.97 11.16 -5.72
C LEU A 304 4.68 11.55 -6.41
N VAL A 305 4.81 12.22 -7.55
CA VAL A 305 3.77 12.37 -8.56
C VAL A 305 4.20 11.60 -9.80
N ARG A 306 3.39 10.63 -10.25
CA ARG A 306 3.58 9.94 -11.52
C ARG A 306 2.73 10.60 -12.59
N ILE A 307 3.38 11.04 -13.67
CA ILE A 307 2.68 11.73 -14.78
C ILE A 307 2.03 10.76 -15.78
N GLU A 308 2.30 9.47 -15.68
CA GLU A 308 1.82 8.45 -16.60
C GLU A 308 0.30 8.37 -16.67
N ILE A 309 -0.40 8.58 -15.55
CA ILE A 309 -1.88 8.59 -15.53
C ILE A 309 -2.41 9.84 -16.25
N MET A 310 -1.75 10.98 -16.10
CA MET A 310 -2.11 12.20 -16.84
C MET A 310 -1.95 11.97 -18.35
N ILE A 311 -0.85 11.35 -18.76
CA ILE A 311 -0.58 10.97 -20.15
C ILE A 311 -1.66 10.02 -20.67
N ALA A 312 -1.99 8.97 -19.92
CA ALA A 312 -3.00 7.99 -20.30
C ALA A 312 -4.39 8.66 -20.48
N ASN A 313 -4.76 9.56 -19.58
CA ASN A 313 -6.01 10.32 -19.68
C ASN A 313 -6.05 11.25 -20.91
N GLY A 314 -4.90 11.73 -21.37
CA GLY A 314 -4.78 12.50 -22.60
C GLY A 314 -5.07 11.69 -23.87
N GLY A 315 -4.99 10.36 -23.80
CA GLY A 315 -5.34 9.43 -24.88
C GLY A 315 -4.36 9.42 -26.06
N ILE A 316 -3.31 10.25 -26.03
CA ILE A 316 -2.33 10.37 -27.11
C ILE A 316 -0.95 10.06 -26.53
N HIS A 317 -0.20 9.22 -27.24
CA HIS A 317 1.17 8.87 -26.87
C HIS A 317 2.09 10.10 -26.92
N PRO A 318 2.99 10.35 -25.94
CA PRO A 318 3.87 11.53 -25.91
C PRO A 318 4.65 11.74 -27.21
N ALA A 319 5.25 10.69 -27.78
CA ALA A 319 5.95 10.77 -29.06
C ALA A 319 5.03 11.18 -30.23
N GLU A 320 3.75 10.92 -30.16
CA GLU A 320 2.78 11.33 -31.19
C GLU A 320 2.50 12.85 -31.14
N TYR A 321 2.47 13.46 -29.96
CA TYR A 321 2.41 14.92 -29.87
C TYR A 321 3.60 15.57 -30.57
N LEU A 322 4.82 15.00 -30.44
CA LEU A 322 6.01 15.47 -31.15
C LEU A 322 5.86 15.31 -32.66
N ARG A 323 5.45 14.11 -33.12
CA ARG A 323 5.26 13.83 -34.56
C ARG A 323 4.21 14.73 -35.22
N GLN A 324 3.18 15.12 -34.46
CA GLN A 324 2.14 16.04 -34.94
C GLN A 324 2.52 17.53 -34.79
N GLY A 325 3.69 17.85 -34.24
CA GLY A 325 4.08 19.25 -33.95
C GLY A 325 3.24 19.90 -32.86
N LYS A 326 2.61 19.11 -31.97
CA LYS A 326 1.73 19.57 -30.89
C LYS A 326 2.38 19.48 -29.51
N VAL A 327 3.67 19.73 -29.42
CA VAL A 327 4.43 19.64 -28.16
C VAL A 327 3.80 20.47 -27.05
N GLN A 328 3.31 21.68 -27.38
CA GLN A 328 2.64 22.55 -26.40
C GLN A 328 1.41 21.88 -25.77
N SER A 329 0.63 21.13 -26.55
CA SER A 329 -0.54 20.40 -25.99
C SER A 329 -0.12 19.30 -24.99
N TYR A 330 1.05 18.69 -25.16
CA TYR A 330 1.61 17.78 -24.17
C TYR A 330 2.08 18.52 -22.90
N ILE A 331 2.76 19.66 -23.07
CA ILE A 331 3.16 20.54 -21.97
C ILE A 331 1.94 21.01 -21.18
N ASP A 332 0.90 21.49 -21.88
CA ASP A 332 -0.35 21.97 -21.25
C ASP A 332 -1.06 20.86 -20.45
N LEU A 333 -1.09 19.64 -20.98
CA LEU A 333 -1.65 18.48 -20.30
C LEU A 333 -0.97 18.20 -18.96
N LEU A 334 0.37 18.17 -18.97
CA LEU A 334 1.15 17.94 -17.75
C LEU A 334 1.02 19.11 -16.78
N LYS A 335 1.08 20.34 -17.29
CA LYS A 335 0.94 21.57 -16.51
C LYS A 335 -0.43 21.62 -15.80
N GLU A 336 -1.52 21.25 -16.47
CA GLU A 336 -2.84 21.21 -15.85
C GLU A 336 -2.87 20.20 -14.68
N GLY A 337 -2.41 18.97 -14.90
CA GLY A 337 -2.45 17.91 -13.88
C GLY A 337 -1.54 18.22 -12.68
N ILE A 338 -0.27 18.54 -12.94
CA ILE A 338 0.71 18.86 -11.89
C ILE A 338 0.30 20.15 -11.17
N GLY A 339 -0.21 21.14 -11.87
CA GLY A 339 -0.66 22.44 -11.30
C GLY A 339 -1.80 22.28 -10.29
N LYS A 340 -2.76 21.38 -10.54
CA LYS A 340 -3.81 21.05 -9.55
C LYS A 340 -3.20 20.52 -8.24
N ILE A 341 -2.22 19.60 -8.35
CA ILE A 341 -1.54 19.04 -7.17
C ILE A 341 -0.71 20.12 -6.47
N ALA A 342 0.08 20.89 -7.22
CA ALA A 342 0.92 21.96 -6.67
C ALA A 342 0.10 23.03 -5.94
N THR A 343 -1.09 23.36 -6.46
CA THR A 343 -2.02 24.32 -5.84
C THR A 343 -2.57 23.77 -4.51
N ALA A 344 -3.02 22.52 -4.48
CA ALA A 344 -3.58 21.89 -3.27
C ALA A 344 -2.52 21.78 -2.15
N PHE A 345 -1.26 21.59 -2.51
CA PHE A 345 -0.11 21.51 -1.59
C PHE A 345 0.68 22.83 -1.54
N ALA A 346 0.03 23.98 -1.68
CA ALA A 346 0.69 25.30 -1.67
C ALA A 346 1.75 25.41 -0.56
N HIS A 347 2.96 25.86 -0.92
CA HIS A 347 4.14 26.00 -0.04
C HIS A 347 4.76 24.71 0.50
N LYS A 348 4.21 23.52 0.17
CA LYS A 348 4.79 22.22 0.51
C LYS A 348 5.41 21.59 -0.73
N PRO A 349 6.53 20.85 -0.61
CA PRO A 349 7.20 20.28 -1.77
C PRO A 349 6.32 19.26 -2.53
N VAL A 350 6.36 19.33 -3.85
CA VAL A 350 5.70 18.40 -4.78
C VAL A 350 6.75 17.88 -5.75
N TRP A 351 7.15 16.62 -5.59
CA TRP A 351 8.19 16.02 -6.42
C TRP A 351 7.59 15.20 -7.56
N VAL A 352 7.84 15.64 -8.78
CA VAL A 352 7.33 15.02 -10.00
C VAL A 352 8.39 14.11 -10.60
N ARG A 353 8.04 12.86 -10.82
CA ARG A 353 8.87 11.92 -11.55
C ARG A 353 8.71 12.13 -13.05
N CYS A 354 9.81 12.27 -13.77
CA CYS A 354 9.78 12.19 -15.23
C CYS A 354 9.21 10.85 -15.69
N SER A 355 8.63 10.82 -16.89
CA SER A 355 7.90 9.66 -17.36
C SER A 355 8.74 8.37 -17.37
N ASP A 356 8.12 7.31 -16.90
CA ASP A 356 8.67 5.96 -16.83
C ASP A 356 7.79 5.01 -17.65
N MET A 357 7.67 5.34 -18.93
CA MET A 357 6.77 4.65 -19.86
C MET A 357 7.44 3.40 -20.44
N ARG A 358 6.88 2.24 -20.10
CA ARG A 358 7.29 0.98 -20.72
C ARG A 358 6.60 0.79 -22.07
N THR A 359 7.29 0.12 -22.97
CA THR A 359 6.84 -0.10 -24.36
C THR A 359 5.57 -0.96 -24.49
N ASP A 360 5.19 -1.72 -23.46
CA ASP A 360 3.99 -2.55 -23.42
C ASP A 360 2.75 -1.83 -22.88
N GLU A 361 2.93 -0.81 -22.03
CA GLU A 361 1.83 -0.16 -21.28
C GLU A 361 1.03 0.84 -22.13
N TYR A 362 1.67 1.52 -23.08
CA TYR A 362 1.07 2.66 -23.80
C TYR A 362 0.76 2.40 -25.26
N ARG A 363 0.80 1.14 -25.70
CA ARG A 363 0.50 0.74 -27.08
C ARG A 363 -0.91 1.10 -27.54
N ASN A 364 -1.86 1.19 -26.61
CA ASN A 364 -3.26 1.46 -26.91
C ASN A 364 -3.57 2.96 -27.03
N LEU A 365 -2.64 3.84 -26.69
CA LEU A 365 -2.79 5.27 -26.93
C LEU A 365 -2.64 5.57 -28.42
N GLN A 366 -3.23 6.66 -28.89
CA GLN A 366 -3.10 7.11 -30.27
C GLN A 366 -1.61 7.33 -30.61
N GLY A 367 -1.10 6.61 -31.59
CA GLY A 367 0.32 6.62 -31.98
C GLY A 367 1.23 5.70 -31.17
N GLY A 368 0.68 4.93 -30.22
CA GLY A 368 1.43 3.95 -29.44
C GLY A 368 1.66 2.61 -30.16
N ASP A 369 0.98 2.39 -31.28
CA ASP A 369 1.17 1.22 -32.14
C ASP A 369 2.60 1.12 -32.73
N GLN A 370 3.34 2.21 -32.72
CA GLN A 370 4.73 2.29 -33.15
C GLN A 370 5.75 1.84 -32.09
N GLU A 371 5.31 1.58 -30.86
CA GLU A 371 6.17 1.12 -29.80
C GLU A 371 6.88 -0.20 -30.15
N PRO A 372 8.21 -0.32 -29.93
CA PRO A 372 8.93 -1.56 -30.18
C PRO A 372 8.40 -2.70 -29.31
N LYS A 373 8.45 -3.92 -29.81
CA LYS A 373 8.15 -5.11 -29.00
C LYS A 373 9.42 -5.54 -28.30
N GLU A 374 9.43 -5.46 -26.99
CA GLU A 374 10.50 -5.93 -26.15
C GLU A 374 10.15 -7.27 -25.49
N THR A 375 11.17 -8.08 -25.22
CA THR A 375 11.01 -9.37 -24.54
C THR A 375 10.76 -9.16 -23.04
N ASP A 376 11.42 -8.16 -22.47
CA ASP A 376 11.30 -7.78 -21.06
C ASP A 376 11.25 -6.25 -20.94
N PRO A 377 10.06 -5.64 -21.11
CA PRO A 377 9.90 -4.20 -21.04
C PRO A 377 10.30 -3.58 -19.70
N MET A 378 10.22 -4.37 -18.60
CA MET A 378 10.53 -3.89 -17.25
C MET A 378 12.01 -3.48 -17.07
N ILE A 379 12.92 -4.12 -17.79
CA ILE A 379 14.34 -3.77 -17.80
C ILE A 379 14.79 -3.23 -19.18
N GLY A 380 13.83 -2.89 -20.00
CA GLY A 380 14.00 -2.48 -21.39
C GLY A 380 14.23 -0.98 -21.60
N TRP A 381 13.69 -0.47 -22.72
CA TRP A 381 13.82 0.91 -23.18
C TRP A 381 12.70 1.79 -22.61
N HIS A 382 12.88 2.25 -21.37
CA HIS A 382 11.94 3.11 -20.65
C HIS A 382 12.70 4.09 -19.74
N ALA A 383 11.99 4.92 -19.01
CA ALA A 383 12.52 5.84 -18.03
C ALA A 383 13.60 6.78 -18.60
N ILE A 384 14.60 7.13 -17.80
CA ILE A 384 15.64 8.10 -18.20
C ILE A 384 16.39 7.68 -19.47
N ARG A 385 16.62 6.38 -19.69
CA ARG A 385 17.33 5.92 -20.89
C ARG A 385 16.55 6.21 -22.16
N ARG A 386 15.22 6.06 -22.12
CA ARG A 386 14.34 6.45 -23.23
C ARG A 386 14.30 7.95 -23.40
N LEU A 387 14.13 8.68 -22.30
CA LEU A 387 14.04 10.13 -22.33
C LEU A 387 15.30 10.81 -22.87
N LEU A 388 16.47 10.19 -22.69
CA LEU A 388 17.73 10.67 -23.29
C LEU A 388 17.88 10.33 -24.78
N ASP A 389 17.26 9.24 -25.25
CA ASP A 389 17.18 8.92 -26.68
C ASP A 389 16.12 9.77 -27.39
N GLU A 390 15.07 10.23 -26.66
CA GLU A 390 14.02 11.12 -27.12
C GLU A 390 14.06 12.47 -26.36
N PRO A 391 15.16 13.27 -26.45
CA PRO A 391 15.42 14.40 -25.57
C PRO A 391 14.37 15.51 -25.65
N GLU A 392 13.62 15.62 -26.74
CA GLU A 392 12.52 16.58 -26.88
C GLU A 392 11.33 16.23 -25.97
N LEU A 393 11.15 14.94 -25.60
CA LEU A 393 10.15 14.55 -24.59
C LEU A 393 10.59 15.02 -23.20
N LEU A 394 11.81 14.70 -22.80
CA LEU A 394 12.37 15.14 -21.51
C LEU A 394 12.32 16.68 -21.40
N LYS A 395 12.67 17.38 -22.49
CA LYS A 395 12.60 18.83 -22.55
C LYS A 395 11.18 19.36 -22.38
N ALA A 396 10.17 18.69 -22.97
CA ALA A 396 8.76 19.06 -22.80
C ALA A 396 8.28 18.85 -21.36
N GLU A 397 8.69 17.78 -20.69
CA GLU A 397 8.37 17.53 -19.28
C GLU A 397 9.01 18.61 -18.38
N PHE A 398 10.27 18.95 -18.60
CA PHE A 398 10.94 20.03 -17.89
C PHE A 398 10.29 21.39 -18.18
N GLN A 399 9.86 21.63 -19.42
CA GLN A 399 9.19 22.87 -19.81
C GLN A 399 7.85 23.03 -19.09
N ALA A 400 7.08 21.93 -18.90
CA ALA A 400 5.83 21.98 -18.16
C ALA A 400 6.05 22.44 -16.71
N VAL A 401 7.09 21.93 -16.06
CA VAL A 401 7.44 22.35 -14.69
C VAL A 401 7.98 23.77 -14.67
N LYS A 402 8.80 24.17 -15.65
CA LYS A 402 9.26 25.55 -15.77
C LYS A 402 8.09 26.54 -15.88
N GLU A 403 7.09 26.25 -16.72
CA GLU A 403 5.92 27.09 -16.87
C GLU A 403 5.07 27.16 -15.59
N LEU A 404 5.05 26.07 -14.77
CA LEU A 404 4.43 26.10 -13.45
C LEU A 404 5.18 27.02 -12.48
N HIS A 405 6.51 27.02 -12.50
CA HIS A 405 7.31 27.96 -11.72
C HIS A 405 7.07 29.41 -12.17
N ASP A 406 7.00 29.66 -13.49
CA ASP A 406 6.68 30.99 -14.06
C ASP A 406 5.26 31.45 -13.64
N ASP A 407 4.32 30.52 -13.40
CA ASP A 407 2.97 30.77 -12.89
C ASP A 407 2.90 30.88 -11.35
N GLY A 408 4.02 30.71 -10.64
CA GLY A 408 4.14 30.91 -9.19
C GLY A 408 4.07 29.60 -8.36
N HIS A 409 4.14 28.43 -8.98
CA HIS A 409 4.23 27.13 -8.31
C HIS A 409 5.70 26.71 -8.11
N ASP A 410 6.43 27.44 -7.29
CA ASP A 410 7.87 27.22 -6.99
C ASP A 410 8.13 26.01 -6.09
N ASN A 411 7.07 25.37 -5.62
CA ASN A 411 7.12 24.17 -4.79
C ASN A 411 7.27 22.86 -5.59
N VAL A 412 7.27 22.91 -6.93
CA VAL A 412 7.40 21.71 -7.79
C VAL A 412 8.87 21.40 -8.03
N GLY A 413 9.31 20.17 -7.69
CA GLY A 413 10.61 19.61 -8.00
C GLY A 413 10.53 18.46 -8.98
N ILE A 414 11.66 18.03 -9.52
CA ILE A 414 11.76 16.94 -10.51
C ILE A 414 12.67 15.83 -10.00
N MET A 415 12.32 14.57 -10.30
CA MET A 415 13.18 13.43 -10.10
C MET A 415 13.26 12.55 -11.34
N LEU A 416 14.48 12.05 -11.61
CA LEU A 416 14.77 11.16 -12.73
C LEU A 416 14.56 9.70 -12.33
N PRO A 417 13.74 8.93 -13.07
CA PRO A 417 13.54 7.51 -12.83
C PRO A 417 14.69 6.65 -13.37
N PHE A 418 14.92 5.51 -12.76
CA PHE A 418 15.70 4.38 -13.24
C PHE A 418 17.16 4.70 -13.64
N VAL A 419 17.79 5.61 -12.89
CA VAL A 419 19.19 6.04 -13.14
C VAL A 419 20.16 4.89 -12.84
N ILE A 420 21.12 4.66 -13.74
CA ILE A 420 22.16 3.62 -13.61
C ILE A 420 23.58 4.16 -13.72
N ASN A 421 23.77 5.39 -14.19
CA ASN A 421 25.10 6.01 -14.27
C ASN A 421 25.03 7.55 -14.16
N VAL A 422 26.17 8.18 -13.91
CA VAL A 422 26.28 9.65 -13.74
C VAL A 422 26.06 10.41 -15.04
N ASP A 423 26.44 9.83 -16.18
CA ASP A 423 26.27 10.48 -17.49
C ASP A 423 24.80 10.76 -17.81
N GLU A 424 23.86 9.91 -17.33
CA GLU A 424 22.43 10.14 -17.48
C GLU A 424 21.99 11.40 -16.73
N LEU A 425 22.48 11.57 -15.51
CA LEU A 425 22.21 12.77 -14.69
C LEU A 425 22.79 14.03 -15.35
N THR A 426 24.04 13.99 -15.81
CA THR A 426 24.71 15.11 -16.46
C THR A 426 23.96 15.57 -17.72
N LYS A 427 23.60 14.60 -18.61
CA LYS A 427 22.84 14.90 -19.83
C LYS A 427 21.45 15.50 -19.54
N ALA A 428 20.74 14.95 -18.55
CA ALA A 428 19.44 15.48 -18.15
C ALA A 428 19.55 16.93 -17.64
N LYS A 429 20.56 17.22 -16.83
CA LYS A 429 20.85 18.60 -16.37
C LYS A 429 21.15 19.57 -17.52
N ASP A 430 21.90 19.12 -18.52
CA ASP A 430 22.20 19.95 -19.70
C ASP A 430 20.93 20.27 -20.49
N ILE A 431 20.01 19.31 -20.61
CA ILE A 431 18.70 19.55 -21.22
C ILE A 431 17.92 20.59 -20.39
N MET A 432 17.90 20.49 -19.06
CA MET A 432 17.23 21.44 -18.18
C MET A 432 17.84 22.84 -18.29
N ARG A 433 19.18 22.97 -18.33
CA ARG A 433 19.88 24.24 -18.57
C ARG A 433 19.53 24.85 -19.92
N SER A 434 19.29 24.01 -20.94
CA SER A 434 18.93 24.49 -22.29
C SER A 434 17.61 25.26 -22.34
N ILE A 435 16.73 25.07 -21.35
CA ILE A 435 15.46 25.79 -21.21
C ILE A 435 15.53 26.94 -20.18
N GLY A 436 16.73 27.19 -19.61
CA GLY A 436 16.98 28.29 -18.69
C GLY A 436 16.65 28.01 -17.23
N LEU A 437 16.62 26.74 -16.80
CA LEU A 437 16.54 26.32 -15.40
C LEU A 437 17.89 25.74 -14.95
N GLU A 438 18.43 26.19 -13.83
CA GLU A 438 19.63 25.59 -13.22
C GLU A 438 19.22 24.55 -12.18
N PRO A 439 19.50 23.24 -12.43
CA PRO A 439 19.19 22.17 -11.50
C PRO A 439 19.80 22.39 -10.11
N CYS A 440 19.09 22.02 -9.04
CA CYS A 440 19.49 22.17 -7.65
C CYS A 440 19.65 23.61 -7.15
N LYS A 441 19.38 24.61 -7.97
CA LYS A 441 19.43 26.01 -7.62
C LYS A 441 18.06 26.69 -7.81
N ASP A 442 17.52 26.59 -9.02
CA ASP A 442 16.24 27.18 -9.37
C ASP A 442 15.08 26.20 -9.09
N ILE A 443 15.39 24.90 -9.03
CA ILE A 443 14.42 23.83 -8.83
C ILE A 443 15.05 22.68 -8.02
N ASP A 444 14.30 22.03 -7.14
CA ASP A 444 14.68 20.75 -6.54
C ASP A 444 14.83 19.70 -7.64
N PHE A 445 16.04 19.13 -7.76
CA PHE A 445 16.37 18.14 -8.77
C PHE A 445 16.97 16.89 -8.14
N GLY A 446 16.27 15.77 -8.23
CA GLY A 446 16.60 14.52 -7.56
C GLY A 446 16.63 13.31 -8.49
N VAL A 447 16.99 12.17 -7.92
CA VAL A 447 16.98 10.88 -8.62
C VAL A 447 16.22 9.84 -7.82
N MET A 448 15.57 8.92 -8.50
CA MET A 448 15.04 7.72 -7.86
C MET A 448 16.14 6.67 -7.68
N ILE A 449 16.20 6.11 -6.48
CA ILE A 449 17.05 4.98 -6.15
C ILE A 449 16.19 3.72 -6.24
N GLU A 450 16.21 3.13 -7.42
CA GLU A 450 15.37 1.98 -7.76
C GLU A 450 16.12 0.91 -8.57
N THR A 451 17.43 1.10 -8.77
CA THR A 451 18.33 0.10 -9.31
C THR A 451 19.48 -0.16 -8.35
N PRO A 452 20.00 -1.40 -8.22
CA PRO A 452 21.21 -1.66 -7.45
C PRO A 452 22.40 -0.81 -7.93
N ALA A 453 22.47 -0.52 -9.25
CA ALA A 453 23.51 0.33 -9.81
C ALA A 453 23.55 1.71 -9.15
N SER A 454 22.39 2.39 -9.02
CA SER A 454 22.30 3.71 -8.37
C SER A 454 22.75 3.68 -6.91
N CYS A 455 22.46 2.58 -6.18
CA CYS A 455 22.94 2.40 -4.80
C CYS A 455 24.47 2.33 -4.72
N TRP A 456 25.13 1.75 -5.72
CA TRP A 456 26.58 1.59 -5.73
C TRP A 456 27.32 2.86 -6.15
N ILE A 457 26.75 3.66 -7.05
CA ILE A 457 27.33 4.92 -7.56
C ILE A 457 26.81 6.16 -6.85
N ILE A 458 26.16 6.03 -5.70
CA ILE A 458 25.50 7.14 -5.00
C ILE A 458 26.45 8.29 -4.63
N ASP A 459 27.70 7.97 -4.31
CA ASP A 459 28.73 8.98 -3.99
C ASP A 459 29.02 9.86 -5.20
N GLU A 460 29.09 9.28 -6.39
CA GLU A 460 29.30 9.98 -7.67
C GLU A 460 28.08 10.81 -8.05
N LEU A 461 26.86 10.28 -7.86
CA LEU A 461 25.62 11.04 -8.09
C LEU A 461 25.52 12.27 -7.16
N CYS A 462 25.87 12.12 -5.89
CA CYS A 462 25.93 13.24 -4.95
C CYS A 462 26.97 14.28 -5.35
N LYS A 463 28.15 13.88 -5.82
CA LYS A 463 29.21 14.80 -6.28
C LYS A 463 28.83 15.55 -7.54
N GLU A 464 28.09 14.93 -8.46
CA GLU A 464 27.55 15.59 -9.64
C GLU A 464 26.53 16.66 -9.26
N GLY A 465 25.88 16.51 -8.11
CA GLY A 465 24.94 17.44 -7.50
C GLY A 465 23.49 17.04 -7.73
N ILE A 466 22.83 16.68 -6.65
CA ILE A 466 21.40 16.40 -6.56
C ILE A 466 20.85 17.00 -5.28
N SER A 467 19.60 17.46 -5.29
CA SER A 467 18.94 18.01 -4.08
C SER A 467 18.49 16.91 -3.15
N PHE A 468 18.01 15.80 -3.71
CA PHE A 468 17.43 14.69 -2.98
C PHE A 468 17.51 13.36 -3.74
N VAL A 469 17.32 12.29 -2.99
CA VAL A 469 17.05 10.94 -3.53
C VAL A 469 15.72 10.43 -2.98
N SER A 470 15.02 9.59 -3.76
CA SER A 470 13.81 8.92 -3.32
C SER A 470 13.87 7.43 -3.67
N PHE A 471 13.69 6.55 -2.66
CA PHE A 471 13.75 5.10 -2.87
C PHE A 471 12.49 4.59 -3.55
N GLY A 472 12.61 4.06 -4.77
CA GLY A 472 11.58 3.29 -5.46
C GLY A 472 11.68 1.81 -5.09
N THR A 473 11.21 1.46 -3.89
CA THR A 473 11.43 0.12 -3.30
C THR A 473 10.83 -1.01 -4.11
N ASN A 474 9.77 -0.76 -4.87
CA ASN A 474 9.16 -1.78 -5.71
C ASN A 474 10.17 -2.32 -6.74
N ASP A 475 10.83 -1.42 -7.46
CA ASP A 475 11.78 -1.76 -8.51
C ASP A 475 13.14 -2.13 -7.93
N LEU A 476 13.60 -1.44 -6.89
CA LEU A 476 14.82 -1.79 -6.18
C LEU A 476 14.77 -3.22 -5.65
N THR A 477 13.67 -3.61 -5.00
CA THR A 477 13.50 -4.98 -4.48
C THR A 477 13.46 -6.01 -5.60
N GLN A 478 12.71 -5.74 -6.67
CA GLN A 478 12.63 -6.61 -7.84
C GLN A 478 14.02 -6.87 -8.44
N LEU A 479 14.79 -5.81 -8.65
CA LEU A 479 16.11 -5.91 -9.31
C LEU A 479 17.17 -6.48 -8.38
N THR A 480 17.15 -6.14 -7.09
CA THR A 480 18.09 -6.66 -6.09
C THR A 480 17.92 -8.16 -5.89
N LEU A 481 16.67 -8.62 -5.82
CA LEU A 481 16.37 -10.04 -5.59
C LEU A 481 16.26 -10.84 -6.88
N GLY A 482 16.24 -10.19 -8.07
CA GLY A 482 16.06 -10.86 -9.36
C GLY A 482 14.70 -11.53 -9.48
N LEU A 483 13.63 -10.90 -8.99
CA LEU A 483 12.26 -11.43 -8.94
C LEU A 483 11.33 -10.58 -9.80
N ASP A 484 10.49 -11.22 -10.59
CA ASP A 484 9.35 -10.54 -11.21
C ASP A 484 8.19 -10.42 -10.19
N ARG A 485 7.94 -9.19 -9.71
CA ARG A 485 6.86 -8.90 -8.73
C ARG A 485 5.45 -9.21 -9.24
N ASN A 486 5.26 -9.28 -10.56
CA ASN A 486 3.97 -9.60 -11.18
C ASN A 486 3.75 -11.11 -11.30
N ASN A 487 4.77 -11.94 -11.08
CA ASN A 487 4.67 -13.37 -11.14
C ASN A 487 4.13 -13.95 -9.81
N GLN A 488 2.86 -14.32 -9.80
CA GLN A 488 2.15 -14.82 -8.60
C GLN A 488 2.84 -16.03 -7.93
N ARG A 489 3.54 -16.89 -8.70
CA ARG A 489 4.19 -18.09 -8.15
C ARG A 489 5.36 -17.76 -7.23
N ILE A 490 6.00 -16.63 -7.45
CA ILE A 490 7.17 -16.18 -6.69
C ILE A 490 6.91 -14.89 -5.90
N ALA A 491 5.69 -14.33 -5.97
CA ALA A 491 5.34 -13.08 -5.28
C ALA A 491 5.63 -13.12 -3.77
N LYS A 492 5.46 -14.29 -3.12
CA LYS A 492 5.80 -14.49 -1.70
C LYS A 492 7.28 -14.32 -1.36
N LEU A 493 8.18 -14.34 -2.36
CA LEU A 493 9.62 -14.10 -2.18
C LEU A 493 9.97 -12.61 -2.28
N PHE A 494 9.02 -11.80 -2.75
CA PHE A 494 9.18 -10.36 -2.85
C PHE A 494 9.01 -9.74 -1.46
N ASP A 495 10.13 -9.37 -0.84
CA ASP A 495 10.15 -8.77 0.49
C ASP A 495 11.03 -7.52 0.49
N GLU A 496 10.40 -6.37 0.64
CA GLU A 496 11.08 -5.07 0.72
C GLU A 496 11.92 -4.91 1.99
N MET A 497 11.65 -5.75 3.03
CA MET A 497 12.45 -5.82 4.25
C MET A 497 13.61 -6.82 4.15
N HIS A 498 13.89 -7.37 2.95
CA HIS A 498 14.99 -8.29 2.75
C HIS A 498 16.34 -7.62 3.09
N PRO A 499 17.27 -8.29 3.82
CA PRO A 499 18.54 -7.70 4.28
C PRO A 499 19.38 -7.06 3.17
N ALA A 500 19.34 -7.59 1.94
CA ALA A 500 20.05 -7.01 0.80
C ALA A 500 19.50 -5.62 0.45
N VAL A 501 18.17 -5.48 0.37
CA VAL A 501 17.49 -4.20 0.08
C VAL A 501 17.75 -3.20 1.19
N LEU A 502 17.58 -3.62 2.46
CA LEU A 502 17.85 -2.77 3.62
C LEU A 502 19.33 -2.33 3.68
N GLY A 503 20.26 -3.18 3.26
CA GLY A 503 21.69 -2.85 3.16
C GLY A 503 21.99 -1.77 2.11
N GLU A 504 21.32 -1.85 0.96
CA GLU A 504 21.42 -0.83 -0.09
C GLU A 504 20.84 0.51 0.36
N ILE A 505 19.64 0.51 0.97
CA ILE A 505 19.02 1.71 1.53
C ILE A 505 19.93 2.35 2.59
N THR A 506 20.48 1.56 3.51
CA THR A 506 21.40 2.04 4.56
C THR A 506 22.60 2.75 3.94
N LYS A 507 23.28 2.10 2.98
CA LYS A 507 24.43 2.68 2.29
C LYS A 507 24.11 4.02 1.63
N VAL A 508 22.96 4.10 0.96
CA VAL A 508 22.55 5.34 0.27
C VAL A 508 22.28 6.45 1.28
N ILE A 509 21.50 6.21 2.34
CA ILE A 509 21.19 7.23 3.36
C ILE A 509 22.49 7.74 4.02
N GLU A 510 23.40 6.85 4.42
CA GLU A 510 24.67 7.22 5.03
C GLU A 510 25.54 8.07 4.09
N THR A 511 25.53 7.76 2.79
CA THR A 511 26.29 8.52 1.79
C THR A 511 25.64 9.88 1.55
N CYS A 512 24.34 9.96 1.34
CA CYS A 512 23.60 11.20 1.13
C CYS A 512 23.79 12.18 2.29
N LYS A 513 23.76 11.70 3.54
CA LYS A 513 24.04 12.51 4.74
C LYS A 513 25.42 13.17 4.70
N ARG A 514 26.46 12.46 4.24
CA ARG A 514 27.81 13.03 4.11
C ARG A 514 27.89 14.16 3.09
N HIS A 515 26.98 14.14 2.10
CA HIS A 515 26.92 15.13 1.03
C HIS A 515 25.82 16.18 1.25
N ASN A 516 25.08 16.16 2.36
CA ASN A 516 23.92 17.02 2.64
C ASN A 516 22.82 16.91 1.55
N VAL A 517 22.63 15.71 0.98
CA VAL A 517 21.56 15.38 0.04
C VAL A 517 20.39 14.82 0.85
N LYS A 518 19.18 15.34 0.63
CA LYS A 518 17.95 14.86 1.30
C LYS A 518 17.61 13.44 0.87
N THR A 519 17.03 12.67 1.78
CA THR A 519 16.63 11.28 1.55
C THR A 519 15.14 11.10 1.75
N SER A 520 14.49 10.35 0.86
CA SER A 520 13.06 10.06 0.90
C SER A 520 12.79 8.63 0.45
N ILE A 521 11.61 8.12 0.74
CA ILE A 521 11.06 6.90 0.14
C ILE A 521 9.76 7.23 -0.57
N CYS A 522 9.51 6.59 -1.72
CA CYS A 522 8.27 6.73 -2.48
C CYS A 522 7.73 5.41 -3.02
N GLY A 523 8.35 4.28 -2.62
CA GLY A 523 7.81 2.95 -2.90
C GLY A 523 6.70 2.55 -1.93
N GLN A 524 5.99 1.46 -2.25
CA GLN A 524 4.90 0.95 -1.40
C GLN A 524 5.33 0.63 0.03
N ALA A 525 6.61 0.28 0.22
CA ALA A 525 7.18 0.05 1.55
C ALA A 525 7.09 1.26 2.48
N GLY A 526 7.03 2.50 1.96
CA GLY A 526 6.81 3.72 2.76
C GLY A 526 5.48 3.73 3.52
N SER A 527 4.52 2.90 3.10
CA SER A 527 3.23 2.70 3.78
C SER A 527 3.26 1.58 4.83
N ARG A 528 4.43 0.98 5.10
CA ARG A 528 4.61 -0.10 6.08
C ARG A 528 5.27 0.46 7.35
N PRO A 529 4.65 0.26 8.54
CA PRO A 529 5.22 0.73 9.81
C PRO A 529 6.66 0.24 10.06
N GLU A 530 6.97 -1.02 9.72
CA GLU A 530 8.31 -1.61 9.93
C GLU A 530 9.39 -0.91 9.11
N MET A 531 9.06 -0.53 7.86
CA MET A 531 9.96 0.24 7.01
C MET A 531 10.12 1.67 7.53
N ALA A 532 9.03 2.29 7.98
CA ALA A 532 9.08 3.64 8.57
C ALA A 532 9.98 3.66 9.81
N GLU A 533 9.85 2.68 10.73
CA GLU A 533 10.74 2.56 11.90
C GLU A 533 12.21 2.40 11.50
N PHE A 534 12.49 1.54 10.51
CA PHE A 534 13.85 1.32 9.99
C PHE A 534 14.44 2.62 9.43
N LEU A 535 13.69 3.34 8.59
CA LEU A 535 14.14 4.58 7.96
C LEU A 535 14.39 5.70 8.98
N VAL A 536 13.49 5.86 9.96
CA VAL A 536 13.67 6.84 11.03
C VAL A 536 14.93 6.55 11.87
N ARG A 537 15.25 5.28 12.15
CA ARG A 537 16.50 4.90 12.81
C ARG A 537 17.73 5.33 12.02
N LEU A 538 17.66 5.24 10.70
CA LEU A 538 18.72 5.73 9.80
C LEU A 538 18.69 7.25 9.66
N GLY A 539 17.62 7.93 10.12
CA GLY A 539 17.43 9.39 10.02
C GLY A 539 17.17 9.83 8.60
N VAL A 540 16.23 9.21 7.92
CA VAL A 540 15.66 9.67 6.65
C VAL A 540 14.99 11.04 6.84
N ASP A 541 15.02 11.88 5.81
CA ASP A 541 14.42 13.22 5.89
C ASP A 541 12.91 13.19 5.67
N SER A 542 12.39 12.31 4.80
CA SER A 542 10.96 12.18 4.58
C SER A 542 10.52 10.76 4.21
N ILE A 543 9.27 10.43 4.51
CA ILE A 543 8.61 9.17 4.15
C ILE A 543 7.34 9.50 3.39
N SER A 544 7.22 8.99 2.15
CA SER A 544 5.99 9.12 1.38
C SER A 544 5.18 7.83 1.48
N SER A 545 3.93 7.97 1.88
CA SER A 545 2.98 6.87 2.03
C SER A 545 1.76 7.04 1.12
N ASN A 546 0.95 5.99 1.01
CA ASN A 546 -0.37 6.13 0.43
C ASN A 546 -1.23 7.08 1.28
N VAL A 547 -2.19 7.74 0.66
CA VAL A 547 -3.05 8.74 1.30
C VAL A 547 -3.83 8.16 2.50
N ASP A 548 -4.28 6.92 2.39
CA ASP A 548 -5.11 6.22 3.39
C ASP A 548 -4.36 5.83 4.68
N VAL A 549 -3.03 5.90 4.71
CA VAL A 549 -2.21 5.49 5.87
C VAL A 549 -1.30 6.61 6.42
N VAL A 550 -1.48 7.84 5.98
CA VAL A 550 -0.68 9.01 6.43
C VAL A 550 -0.65 9.12 7.95
N ASP A 551 -1.81 9.03 8.60
CA ASP A 551 -1.91 9.13 10.06
C ASP A 551 -1.20 7.99 10.78
N GLU A 552 -1.34 6.76 10.29
CA GLU A 552 -0.68 5.58 10.86
C GLU A 552 0.84 5.73 10.79
N ILE A 553 1.36 6.16 9.65
CA ILE A 553 2.81 6.37 9.47
C ILE A 553 3.29 7.54 10.32
N ARG A 554 2.53 8.64 10.42
CA ARG A 554 2.88 9.79 11.29
C ARG A 554 2.97 9.36 12.76
N HIS A 555 2.02 8.57 13.25
CA HIS A 555 2.06 8.01 14.60
C HIS A 555 3.28 7.10 14.82
N THR A 556 3.56 6.20 13.88
CA THR A 556 4.71 5.29 13.92
C THR A 556 6.02 6.07 14.00
N VAL A 557 6.18 7.08 13.14
CA VAL A 557 7.36 7.94 13.11
C VAL A 557 7.53 8.69 14.43
N ALA A 558 6.47 9.32 14.94
CA ALA A 558 6.52 10.04 16.21
C ALA A 558 6.89 9.14 17.40
N GLN A 559 6.37 7.93 17.44
CA GLN A 559 6.73 6.94 18.47
C GLN A 559 8.20 6.54 18.36
N MET A 560 8.68 6.30 17.15
CA MET A 560 10.07 5.91 16.92
C MET A 560 11.05 7.03 17.25
N GLU A 561 10.75 8.28 16.90
CA GLU A 561 11.55 9.45 17.25
C GLU A 561 11.63 9.63 18.77
N LYS A 562 10.52 9.47 19.50
CA LYS A 562 10.50 9.48 20.97
C LYS A 562 11.39 8.37 21.55
N LYS A 563 11.32 7.17 20.98
CA LYS A 563 12.16 6.03 21.42
C LYS A 563 13.65 6.34 21.23
N LEU A 564 14.04 6.88 20.09
CA LEU A 564 15.44 7.26 19.83
C LEU A 564 15.94 8.35 20.76
N LEU A 565 15.09 9.30 21.16
CA LEU A 565 15.44 10.31 22.17
C LEU A 565 15.68 9.68 23.55
N LEU A 566 14.89 8.68 23.93
CA LEU A 566 15.05 7.97 25.20
C LEU A 566 16.28 7.05 25.21
N GLU A 567 16.64 6.46 24.07
CA GLU A 567 17.84 5.61 23.93
C GLU A 567 19.16 6.41 24.00
N LYS A 568 19.12 7.74 23.73
CA LYS A 568 20.28 8.64 23.81
C LYS A 568 20.53 9.23 25.19
N ASN A 569 19.57 9.13 26.11
CA ASN A 569 19.67 9.59 27.50
C ASN A 569 19.95 8.41 28.44
#